data_6261f8d4d6e45eb466a7a388a690a8df
#
_entry.id   6261f8d4d6e45eb466a7a388a690a8df
#
_cell.length_a   1.000
_cell.length_b   1.000
_cell.length_c   1.000
_cell.angle_alpha   90.00
_cell.angle_beta   90.00
_cell.angle_gamma   90.00
#
_symmetry.space_group_name_H-M   'P 1'
#
loop_
_entity.id
_entity.type
_entity.pdbx_description
1 polymer ?
#
loop_
_entity_poly.entity_id
_entity_poly.type
_entity_poly.pdbx_seq_one_letter_code
_entity_poly.pdbx_strand_id
1 'polypeptide(L)'
;MAPLETTTIGAFPKPKYVPIRDWFDLSRQTGGMNTAETTRMYSRDIKNQDAHEDLFLKATKEILDIQLRSGISIPTDGEVRRENYIHYHCRHLDGFDFETLEHRVLRDGAYETDLPAIRNKISHSGKSYSVHDYVASQ
;
A
#
# COMPACT_ATOMS: atom_id res chain seq x y z
N MET A 1 -31.01 18.88 -10.42
CA MET A 1 -29.71 18.25 -10.76
C MET A 1 -29.46 17.14 -9.75
N ALA A 2 -29.04 15.96 -10.22
CA ALA A 2 -28.53 14.96 -9.30
C ALA A 2 -27.27 15.51 -8.59
N PRO A 3 -27.06 15.27 -7.29
CA PRO A 3 -25.84 15.66 -6.62
C PRO A 3 -24.65 14.99 -7.30
N LEU A 4 -23.50 15.66 -7.31
CA LEU A 4 -22.25 15.05 -7.79
C LEU A 4 -21.82 13.94 -6.83
N GLU A 5 -21.50 12.80 -7.38
CA GLU A 5 -20.86 11.72 -6.60
C GLU A 5 -19.41 12.09 -6.29
N THR A 6 -18.99 11.74 -5.07
CA THR A 6 -17.65 12.03 -4.56
C THR A 6 -16.93 10.75 -4.18
N THR A 7 -15.64 10.71 -4.37
CA THR A 7 -14.78 9.60 -3.92
C THR A 7 -13.44 10.14 -3.43
N THR A 8 -12.68 9.32 -2.73
CA THR A 8 -11.29 9.61 -2.37
C THR A 8 -10.34 8.88 -3.32
N ILE A 9 -9.11 9.36 -3.42
CA ILE A 9 -8.03 8.71 -4.18
C ILE A 9 -6.76 8.63 -3.35
N GLY A 10 -6.03 7.53 -3.51
CA GLY A 10 -4.75 7.31 -2.85
C GLY A 10 -4.87 6.83 -1.40
N ALA A 11 -3.71 6.78 -0.74
CA ALA A 11 -3.59 6.26 0.61
C ALA A 11 -4.29 7.15 1.64
N PHE A 12 -5.00 6.51 2.57
CA PHE A 12 -5.58 7.14 3.75
C PHE A 12 -4.66 6.93 4.97
N PRO A 13 -4.63 7.83 5.97
CA PRO A 13 -3.86 7.61 7.19
C PRO A 13 -4.21 6.28 7.84
N LYS A 14 -3.19 5.48 8.15
CA LYS A 14 -3.38 4.14 8.72
C LYS A 14 -3.52 4.20 10.24
N PRO A 15 -4.46 3.45 10.83
CA PRO A 15 -4.49 3.25 12.26
C PRO A 15 -3.16 2.68 12.78
N LYS A 16 -2.74 3.09 13.99
CA LYS A 16 -1.43 2.71 14.57
C LYS A 16 -1.23 1.22 14.79
N TYR A 17 -2.31 0.45 14.86
CA TYR A 17 -2.25 -1.00 15.03
C TYR A 17 -2.03 -1.76 13.71
N VAL A 18 -2.13 -1.07 12.55
CA VAL A 18 -1.83 -1.68 11.26
C VAL A 18 -0.33 -1.89 11.14
N PRO A 19 0.14 -3.10 10.80
CA PRO A 19 1.58 -3.42 10.78
C PRO A 19 2.31 -2.92 9.52
N ILE A 20 1.72 -1.96 8.81
CA ILE A 20 2.30 -1.32 7.63
C ILE A 20 2.56 0.15 7.96
N ARG A 21 3.72 0.65 7.54
CA ARG A 21 4.09 2.05 7.75
C ARG A 21 3.07 2.99 7.14
N ASP A 22 2.66 3.97 7.93
CA ASP A 22 1.82 5.07 7.48
C ASP A 22 2.67 6.18 6.87
N TRP A 23 2.36 6.57 5.63
CA TRP A 23 3.02 7.68 4.93
C TRP A 23 2.77 9.03 5.60
N PHE A 24 1.69 9.17 6.36
CA PHE A 24 1.30 10.39 7.05
C PHE A 24 1.86 10.49 8.47
N ASP A 25 2.48 9.43 9.00
CA ASP A 25 3.12 9.46 10.32
C ASP A 25 4.48 10.15 10.27
N LEU A 26 4.46 11.47 10.38
CA LEU A 26 5.66 12.31 10.37
C LEU A 26 6.57 12.08 11.59
N SER A 27 6.04 11.50 12.68
CA SER A 27 6.82 11.25 13.90
C SER A 27 7.92 10.19 13.70
N ARG A 28 7.78 9.36 12.68
CA ARG A 28 8.71 8.30 12.29
C ARG A 28 9.62 8.69 11.12
N GLN A 29 9.47 9.89 10.61
CA GLN A 29 10.28 10.40 9.50
C GLN A 29 11.58 11.00 10.01
N THR A 30 12.59 10.16 10.24
CA THR A 30 13.97 10.63 10.34
C THR A 30 14.57 10.61 8.93
N GLY A 31 14.71 11.81 8.31
CA GLY A 31 15.53 11.97 7.11
C GLY A 31 14.90 11.59 5.78
N GLY A 32 13.58 11.84 5.59
CA GLY A 32 12.90 11.56 4.32
C GLY A 32 12.34 10.13 4.23
N MET A 33 11.53 9.91 3.21
CA MET A 33 10.85 8.63 2.98
C MET A 33 11.85 7.58 2.48
N ASN A 34 12.35 6.71 3.37
CA ASN A 34 13.24 5.63 2.97
C ASN A 34 12.43 4.45 2.39
N THR A 35 12.26 4.48 1.08
CA THR A 35 11.55 3.43 0.33
C THR A 35 12.18 2.05 0.55
N ALA A 36 13.50 1.96 0.62
CA ALA A 36 14.21 0.72 0.85
C ALA A 36 13.86 0.11 2.21
N GLU A 37 13.87 0.92 3.28
CA GLU A 37 13.51 0.46 4.62
C GLU A 37 12.06 -0.02 4.66
N THR A 38 11.12 0.77 4.12
CA THR A 38 9.71 0.40 4.05
C THR A 38 9.51 -0.90 3.29
N THR A 39 10.20 -1.09 2.16
CA THR A 39 10.14 -2.32 1.34
C THR A 39 10.66 -3.54 2.10
N ARG A 40 11.80 -3.40 2.81
CA ARG A 40 12.37 -4.48 3.63
C ARG A 40 11.49 -4.82 4.83
N MET A 41 10.95 -3.81 5.51
CA MET A 41 10.02 -4.01 6.62
C MET A 41 8.77 -4.76 6.16
N TYR A 42 8.17 -4.34 5.05
CA TYR A 42 7.02 -5.04 4.50
C TYR A 42 7.33 -6.50 4.17
N SER A 43 8.45 -6.77 3.49
CA SER A 43 8.88 -8.14 3.16
C SER A 43 9.10 -9.00 4.40
N ARG A 44 9.61 -8.42 5.50
CA ARG A 44 9.85 -9.12 6.76
C ARG A 44 8.58 -9.34 7.56
N ASP A 45 7.77 -8.30 7.74
CA ASP A 45 6.69 -8.25 8.72
C ASP A 45 5.35 -8.74 8.13
N ILE A 46 5.18 -8.66 6.80
CA ILE A 46 3.95 -9.01 6.09
C ILE A 46 4.09 -10.27 5.22
N LYS A 47 5.12 -11.09 5.46
CA LYS A 47 5.28 -12.37 4.74
C LYS A 47 4.04 -13.28 4.83
N ASN A 48 3.28 -13.16 5.90
CA ASN A 48 2.00 -13.86 6.10
C ASN A 48 0.89 -12.83 6.29
N GLN A 49 0.32 -12.33 5.19
CA GLN A 49 -0.81 -11.38 5.24
C GLN A 49 -2.00 -11.96 6.02
N ASP A 50 -2.23 -13.28 5.93
CA ASP A 50 -3.33 -13.95 6.61
C ASP A 50 -3.26 -13.78 8.13
N ALA A 51 -2.04 -13.71 8.70
CA ALA A 51 -1.87 -13.48 10.14
C ALA A 51 -2.31 -12.08 10.60
N HIS A 52 -2.47 -11.13 9.69
CA HIS A 52 -2.87 -9.75 9.98
C HIS A 52 -4.23 -9.38 9.38
N GLU A 53 -4.95 -10.36 8.82
CA GLU A 53 -6.19 -10.11 8.09
C GLU A 53 -7.23 -9.39 8.95
N ASP A 54 -7.44 -9.80 10.18
CA ASP A 54 -8.40 -9.16 11.10
C ASP A 54 -8.07 -7.67 11.34
N LEU A 55 -6.77 -7.32 11.41
CA LEU A 55 -6.32 -5.94 11.57
C LEU A 55 -6.60 -5.11 10.32
N PHE A 56 -6.37 -5.69 9.15
CA PHE A 56 -6.67 -5.02 7.87
C PHE A 56 -8.16 -4.83 7.66
N LEU A 57 -8.99 -5.84 7.94
CA LEU A 57 -10.45 -5.73 7.86
C LEU A 57 -10.99 -4.66 8.81
N LYS A 58 -10.50 -4.66 10.06
CA LYS A 58 -10.85 -3.63 11.03
C LYS A 58 -10.49 -2.24 10.55
N ALA A 59 -9.27 -2.04 10.04
CA ALA A 59 -8.81 -0.75 9.55
C ALA A 59 -9.59 -0.29 8.31
N THR A 60 -9.85 -1.19 7.36
CA THR A 60 -10.68 -0.91 6.19
C THR A 60 -12.06 -0.41 6.62
N LYS A 61 -12.72 -1.10 7.54
CA LYS A 61 -14.03 -0.69 8.06
C LYS A 61 -13.98 0.70 8.71
N GLU A 62 -13.00 0.97 9.57
CA GLU A 62 -12.84 2.28 10.21
C GLU A 62 -12.66 3.40 9.17
N ILE A 63 -11.85 3.16 8.13
CA ILE A 63 -11.60 4.11 7.06
C ILE A 63 -12.86 4.36 6.22
N LEU A 64 -13.60 3.31 5.85
CA LEU A 64 -14.87 3.44 5.15
C LEU A 64 -15.88 4.24 5.98
N ASP A 65 -16.02 3.94 7.27
CA ASP A 65 -16.91 4.65 8.19
C ASP A 65 -16.57 6.16 8.31
N ILE A 66 -15.29 6.50 8.32
CA ILE A 66 -14.85 7.91 8.34
C ILE A 66 -15.26 8.61 7.06
N GLN A 67 -15.02 7.99 5.89
CA GLN A 67 -15.36 8.56 4.59
C GLN A 67 -16.88 8.75 4.44
N LEU A 68 -17.67 7.74 4.79
CA LEU A 68 -19.14 7.80 4.74
C LEU A 68 -19.68 8.91 5.65
N ARG A 69 -19.20 9.02 6.89
CA ARG A 69 -19.59 10.08 7.83
C ARG A 69 -19.17 11.47 7.36
N SER A 70 -18.14 11.55 6.52
CA SER A 70 -17.69 12.80 5.89
C SER A 70 -18.47 13.15 4.62
N GLY A 71 -19.45 12.34 4.24
CA GLY A 71 -20.31 12.57 3.07
C GLY A 71 -19.71 12.12 1.74
N ILE A 72 -18.68 11.27 1.76
CA ILE A 72 -18.15 10.64 0.54
C ILE A 72 -19.15 9.60 0.03
N SER A 73 -19.56 9.73 -1.24
CA SER A 73 -20.59 8.88 -1.85
C SER A 73 -20.07 7.47 -2.18
N ILE A 74 -18.80 7.39 -2.63
CA ILE A 74 -18.13 6.16 -3.03
C ILE A 74 -16.81 6.07 -2.25
N PRO A 75 -16.83 5.45 -1.05
CA PRO A 75 -15.64 5.32 -0.24
C PRO A 75 -14.68 4.28 -0.83
N THR A 76 -13.39 4.39 -0.47
CA THR A 76 -12.33 3.46 -0.86
C THR A 76 -11.73 2.77 0.37
N ASP A 77 -11.01 1.65 0.17
CA ASP A 77 -10.28 0.94 1.22
C ASP A 77 -9.12 1.76 1.83
N GLY A 78 -8.85 2.95 1.27
CA GLY A 78 -7.76 3.83 1.71
C GLY A 78 -6.36 3.22 1.53
N GLU A 79 -6.22 2.21 0.69
CA GLU A 79 -4.96 1.49 0.45
C GLU A 79 -4.31 0.94 1.73
N VAL A 80 -5.14 0.53 2.69
CA VAL A 80 -4.67 0.16 4.03
C VAL A 80 -3.67 -1.00 4.02
N ARG A 81 -3.80 -1.92 3.03
CA ARG A 81 -2.95 -3.10 2.86
C ARG A 81 -1.64 -2.81 2.14
N ARG A 82 -1.46 -1.60 1.62
CA ARG A 82 -0.38 -1.25 0.70
C ARG A 82 0.70 -0.42 1.41
N GLU A 83 1.93 -0.87 1.33
CA GLU A 83 3.09 -0.06 1.73
C GLU A 83 3.41 0.99 0.67
N ASN A 84 3.11 0.66 -0.59
CA ASN A 84 3.30 1.49 -1.77
C ASN A 84 2.38 0.96 -2.88
N TYR A 85 1.67 1.84 -3.56
CA TYR A 85 0.67 1.47 -4.57
C TYR A 85 1.28 0.71 -5.78
N ILE A 86 2.56 0.93 -6.12
CA ILE A 86 3.25 0.19 -7.18
C ILE A 86 3.77 -1.14 -6.65
N HIS A 87 4.53 -1.11 -5.54
CA HIS A 87 5.18 -2.30 -4.98
C HIS A 87 4.18 -3.37 -4.60
N TYR A 88 3.06 -2.99 -4.00
CA TYR A 88 1.99 -3.91 -3.63
C TYR A 88 1.54 -4.76 -4.82
N HIS A 89 1.27 -4.13 -5.96
CA HIS A 89 0.86 -4.85 -7.17
C HIS A 89 2.00 -5.70 -7.76
N CYS A 90 3.22 -5.18 -7.77
CA CYS A 90 4.39 -5.91 -8.27
C CYS A 90 4.72 -7.16 -7.44
N ARG A 91 4.40 -7.19 -6.13
CA ARG A 91 4.58 -8.38 -5.28
C ARG A 91 3.68 -9.56 -5.64
N HIS A 92 2.60 -9.29 -6.37
CA HIS A 92 1.68 -10.31 -6.88
C HIS A 92 2.00 -10.75 -8.31
N LEU A 93 3.11 -10.30 -8.85
CA LEU A 93 3.66 -10.69 -10.14
C LEU A 93 4.99 -11.41 -9.95
N ASP A 94 5.26 -12.42 -10.76
CA ASP A 94 6.58 -13.04 -10.84
C ASP A 94 7.54 -12.11 -11.59
N GLY A 95 8.84 -12.30 -11.40
CA GLY A 95 9.87 -11.58 -12.13
C GLY A 95 10.42 -10.34 -11.42
N PHE A 96 9.78 -9.88 -10.35
CA PHE A 96 10.28 -8.81 -9.51
C PHE A 96 11.12 -9.34 -8.34
N ASP A 97 12.25 -8.71 -8.10
CA ASP A 97 13.13 -8.96 -6.95
C ASP A 97 12.97 -7.83 -5.92
N PHE A 98 12.48 -8.19 -4.73
CA PHE A 98 12.32 -7.30 -3.58
C PHE A 98 13.40 -7.52 -2.51
N GLU A 99 14.28 -8.51 -2.69
CA GLU A 99 15.36 -8.82 -1.75
C GLU A 99 16.62 -8.01 -2.09
N THR A 100 16.97 -7.94 -3.39
CA THR A 100 18.14 -7.21 -3.88
C THR A 100 17.71 -5.93 -4.58
N LEU A 101 17.59 -4.85 -3.81
CA LEU A 101 17.16 -3.56 -4.33
C LEU A 101 18.27 -2.90 -5.16
N GLU A 102 17.89 -2.15 -6.20
CA GLU A 102 18.79 -1.35 -7.02
C GLU A 102 18.74 0.13 -6.65
N HIS A 103 19.90 0.72 -6.42
CA HIS A 103 20.01 2.16 -6.22
C HIS A 103 19.66 2.92 -7.50
N ARG A 104 18.80 3.90 -7.40
CA ARG A 104 18.36 4.74 -8.51
C ARG A 104 18.39 6.21 -8.12
N VAL A 105 18.94 7.00 -9.03
CA VAL A 105 18.91 8.47 -8.98
C VAL A 105 17.90 8.93 -10.02
N LEU A 106 16.88 9.65 -9.59
CA LEU A 106 15.75 10.07 -10.42
C LEU A 106 15.62 11.59 -10.41
N ARG A 107 14.96 12.14 -11.41
CA ARG A 107 14.69 13.58 -11.57
C ARG A 107 15.96 14.43 -11.43
N ASP A 108 16.99 14.09 -12.22
CA ASP A 108 18.26 14.81 -12.26
C ASP A 108 18.93 14.98 -10.88
N GLY A 109 18.85 13.96 -10.03
CA GLY A 109 19.45 13.97 -8.69
C GLY A 109 18.54 14.49 -7.58
N ALA A 110 17.34 14.92 -7.89
CA ALA A 110 16.40 15.41 -6.87
C ALA A 110 15.81 14.32 -5.97
N TYR A 111 15.92 13.04 -6.38
CA TYR A 111 15.41 11.92 -5.63
C TYR A 111 16.30 10.69 -5.81
N GLU A 112 16.81 10.16 -4.71
CA GLU A 112 17.60 8.92 -4.66
C GLU A 112 16.90 7.89 -3.81
N THR A 113 16.86 6.64 -4.29
CA THR A 113 16.22 5.55 -3.58
C THR A 113 16.69 4.19 -4.07
N ASP A 114 16.52 3.18 -3.22
CA ASP A 114 16.69 1.78 -3.60
C ASP A 114 15.33 1.19 -3.96
N LEU A 115 15.20 0.63 -5.16
CA LEU A 115 13.95 0.13 -5.72
C LEU A 115 14.05 -1.38 -6.03
N PRO A 116 12.93 -2.11 -5.95
CA PRO A 116 12.84 -3.45 -6.50
C PRO A 116 13.16 -3.47 -7.99
N ALA A 117 13.77 -4.54 -8.46
CA ALA A 117 14.20 -4.68 -9.85
C ALA A 117 13.48 -5.82 -10.57
N ILE A 118 13.30 -5.68 -11.87
CA ILE A 118 12.81 -6.77 -12.72
C ILE A 118 14.02 -7.65 -13.07
N ARG A 119 14.04 -8.90 -12.63
CA ARG A 119 15.13 -9.85 -12.87
C ARG A 119 14.78 -10.95 -13.86
N ASN A 120 13.49 -11.26 -13.98
CA ASN A 120 13.01 -12.35 -14.83
C ASN A 120 11.79 -11.90 -15.63
N LYS A 121 11.29 -12.79 -16.48
CA LYS A 121 10.05 -12.57 -17.24
C LYS A 121 8.89 -12.29 -16.27
N ILE A 122 8.18 -11.22 -16.50
CA ILE A 122 6.99 -10.88 -15.72
C ILE A 122 5.86 -11.84 -16.12
N SER A 123 5.24 -12.46 -15.13
CA SER A 123 4.05 -13.27 -15.29
C SER A 123 3.11 -13.14 -14.10
N HIS A 124 1.88 -13.54 -14.29
CA HIS A 124 0.88 -13.52 -13.21
C HIS A 124 1.14 -14.69 -12.25
N SER A 125 1.20 -14.43 -10.95
CA SER A 125 1.45 -15.44 -9.92
C SER A 125 0.28 -16.43 -9.68
N GLY A 126 -0.84 -16.24 -10.38
CA GLY A 126 -2.05 -17.06 -10.25
C GLY A 126 -2.98 -16.67 -9.09
N LYS A 127 -2.57 -15.71 -8.25
CA LYS A 127 -3.40 -15.23 -7.13
C LYS A 127 -4.20 -13.99 -7.51
N SER A 128 -5.49 -13.98 -7.23
CA SER A 128 -6.37 -12.81 -7.46
C SER A 128 -6.47 -11.97 -6.19
N TYR A 129 -5.48 -11.12 -5.95
CA TYR A 129 -5.41 -10.24 -4.77
C TYR A 129 -6.38 -9.06 -4.83
N SER A 130 -6.58 -8.47 -6.03
CA SER A 130 -7.45 -7.30 -6.20
C SER A 130 -8.93 -7.60 -5.94
N VAL A 131 -9.38 -8.82 -6.25
CA VAL A 131 -10.74 -9.27 -5.90
C VAL A 131 -10.90 -9.37 -4.38
N HIS A 132 -9.89 -9.86 -3.67
CA HIS A 132 -9.91 -9.93 -2.21
C HIS A 132 -10.02 -8.53 -1.59
N ASP A 133 -9.22 -7.57 -2.03
CA ASP A 133 -9.28 -6.18 -1.53
C ASP A 133 -10.64 -5.55 -1.79
N TYR A 134 -11.22 -5.79 -2.98
CA TYR A 134 -12.55 -5.32 -3.33
C TYR A 134 -13.64 -5.91 -2.42
N VAL A 135 -13.64 -7.24 -2.24
CA VAL A 135 -14.63 -7.92 -1.38
C VAL A 135 -14.52 -7.46 0.07
N ALA A 136 -13.30 -7.22 0.57
CA ALA A 136 -13.07 -6.72 1.92
C ALA A 136 -13.62 -5.30 2.14
N SER A 137 -13.90 -4.57 1.06
CA SER A 137 -14.40 -3.18 1.08
C SER A 137 -15.93 -3.08 0.90
N GLN A 138 -16.62 -4.20 0.69
CA GLN A 138 -18.10 -4.26 0.56
C GLN A 138 -18.77 -4.38 1.92
#